data_541440333af18538ad8c81fb8611c202
#
_entry.id   541440333af18538ad8c81fb8611c202
#
_cell.length_a   1.000
_cell.length_b   1.000
_cell.length_c   1.000
_cell.angle_alpha   90.00
_cell.angle_beta   90.00
_cell.angle_gamma   90.00
#
_symmetry.space_group_name_H-M   'P 1'
#
loop_
_entity.id
_entity.type
_entity.pdbx_description
1 polymer ?
#
loop_
_entity_poly.entity_id
_entity_poly.type
_entity_poly.pdbx_seq_one_letter_code
_entity_poly.pdbx_strand_id
1 'polypeptide(L)'
;MGNAVGEKSATIKSENSAQPKNTLSQNIGESVTEATKDTSTPIPVPTEKPQDKVPTEYRNALKKAETYSEMMHMSKKGIYDQLTSEDGEKFDADAAQYAIDNMTADWNANALAKAKEYQKTLAMSKSAIYDQLTSEYGEKFTAEEAQYAVDNLE
;
A
#
# COMPACT_ATOMS: atom_id res chain seq x y z
N MET A 1 -29.36 -29.91 43.42
CA MET A 1 -28.80 -28.86 44.27
C MET A 1 -27.86 -28.09 43.35
N GLY A 2 -28.21 -27.03 42.72
CA GLY A 2 -28.72 -25.76 43.22
C GLY A 2 -27.58 -24.81 43.41
N ASN A 3 -27.41 -23.84 42.58
CA ASN A 3 -27.57 -22.38 42.56
C ASN A 3 -26.73 -21.77 41.42
N ALA A 4 -27.14 -21.10 40.44
CA ALA A 4 -27.90 -19.85 40.24
C ALA A 4 -27.27 -18.59 40.86
N VAL A 5 -27.17 -17.58 39.96
CA VAL A 5 -27.34 -16.13 40.13
C VAL A 5 -26.06 -15.28 40.30
N GLY A 6 -25.97 -14.29 39.38
CA GLY A 6 -25.23 -13.08 39.58
C GLY A 6 -25.06 -12.22 38.33
N GLU A 7 -26.16 -11.71 37.74
CA GLU A 7 -26.13 -10.51 36.90
C GLU A 7 -25.62 -9.30 37.71
N LYS A 8 -24.85 -8.44 37.06
CA LYS A 8 -25.06 -6.99 37.23
C LYS A 8 -24.48 -6.21 36.04
N SER A 9 -25.42 -5.71 35.27
CA SER A 9 -25.35 -4.51 34.47
C SER A 9 -24.74 -3.33 35.23
N ALA A 10 -23.94 -2.55 34.54
CA ALA A 10 -23.75 -1.12 34.85
C ALA A 10 -23.57 -0.32 33.56
N THR A 11 -24.67 0.23 33.14
CA THR A 11 -24.78 1.38 32.24
C THR A 11 -24.26 2.62 32.97
N ILE A 12 -23.35 3.35 32.37
CA ILE A 12 -23.16 4.76 32.72
C ILE A 12 -23.22 5.59 31.44
N LYS A 13 -24.34 6.30 31.30
CA LYS A 13 -24.53 7.51 30.48
C LYS A 13 -23.85 8.69 31.18
N SER A 14 -23.23 9.55 30.45
CA SER A 14 -23.22 11.01 30.61
C SER A 14 -22.53 11.67 29.40
N GLU A 15 -23.26 12.24 28.62
CA GLU A 15 -23.57 13.59 28.13
C GLU A 15 -22.74 14.69 28.81
N ASN A 16 -22.09 15.51 28.04
CA ASN A 16 -22.40 16.95 27.83
C ASN A 16 -21.17 17.63 27.25
N SER A 17 -21.30 18.20 26.04
CA SER A 17 -21.61 19.59 25.76
C SER A 17 -20.43 20.54 25.98
N ALA A 18 -19.97 21.16 24.96
CA ALA A 18 -20.11 22.58 24.64
C ALA A 18 -18.98 23.08 23.70
N GLN A 19 -19.42 23.53 22.57
CA GLN A 19 -18.71 24.47 21.70
C GLN A 19 -18.85 25.87 22.29
N PRO A 20 -17.92 26.79 22.09
CA PRO A 20 -18.31 28.13 21.82
C PRO A 20 -17.83 28.63 20.45
N LYS A 21 -18.82 29.10 19.72
CA LYS A 21 -18.68 30.08 18.63
C LYS A 21 -18.09 31.35 19.19
N ASN A 22 -17.19 31.97 18.48
CA ASN A 22 -17.10 33.44 18.57
C ASN A 22 -16.97 34.08 17.20
N THR A 23 -17.85 35.00 17.02
CA THR A 23 -18.23 35.76 15.85
C THR A 23 -17.46 37.09 15.84
N LEU A 24 -17.12 37.53 14.64
CA LEU A 24 -17.15 38.91 14.16
C LEU A 24 -16.13 39.93 14.70
N SER A 25 -15.35 40.51 13.84
CA SER A 25 -15.46 41.93 13.56
C SER A 25 -14.71 42.32 12.27
N GLN A 26 -15.45 42.97 11.41
CA GLN A 26 -15.00 43.72 10.26
C GLN A 26 -14.23 44.98 10.73
N ASN A 27 -13.24 45.43 10.02
CA ASN A 27 -13.17 46.83 9.70
C ASN A 27 -12.32 47.15 8.45
N ILE A 28 -12.85 48.02 7.70
CA ILE A 28 -12.62 48.68 6.46
C ILE A 28 -11.41 49.62 6.55
N GLY A 29 -10.71 49.79 5.45
CA GLY A 29 -9.74 50.88 5.31
C GLY A 29 -9.00 50.84 3.96
N GLU A 30 -9.53 51.56 3.10
CA GLU A 30 -9.23 52.01 1.74
C GLU A 30 -7.86 52.70 1.58
N SER A 31 -7.26 52.49 0.39
CA SER A 31 -6.70 53.54 -0.49
C SER A 31 -5.18 53.57 -0.75
N VAL A 32 -4.94 53.60 -2.00
CA VAL A 32 -4.02 54.33 -2.92
C VAL A 32 -2.67 53.71 -3.26
N THR A 33 -2.63 53.34 -4.55
CA THR A 33 -1.63 53.57 -5.60
C THR A 33 -0.14 53.64 -5.28
N GLU A 34 0.67 52.79 -5.91
CA GLU A 34 1.57 53.27 -6.98
C GLU A 34 2.31 52.10 -7.64
N ALA A 35 2.43 52.23 -8.95
CA ALA A 35 3.07 51.30 -9.85
C ALA A 35 4.59 51.26 -9.65
N THR A 36 5.13 50.05 -9.51
CA THR A 36 6.51 49.80 -9.96
C THR A 36 6.56 48.49 -10.75
N LYS A 37 6.91 48.73 -11.97
CA LYS A 37 7.21 47.80 -13.03
C LYS A 37 8.44 46.97 -12.59
N ASP A 38 8.22 45.69 -12.27
CA ASP A 38 9.35 44.80 -12.14
C ASP A 38 9.23 43.67 -13.15
N THR A 39 10.23 43.64 -13.98
CA THR A 39 10.44 42.73 -15.09
C THR A 39 10.77 41.35 -14.51
N SER A 40 9.75 40.54 -14.29
CA SER A 40 9.95 39.11 -14.01
C SER A 40 10.29 38.39 -15.29
N THR A 41 11.56 38.11 -15.48
CA THR A 41 12.06 37.14 -16.43
C THR A 41 11.36 35.80 -16.23
N PRO A 42 10.72 35.19 -17.23
CA PRO A 42 10.13 33.86 -17.05
C PRO A 42 11.26 32.86 -16.81
N ILE A 43 11.24 32.26 -15.63
CA ILE A 43 12.06 31.09 -15.33
C ILE A 43 11.66 29.99 -16.32
N PRO A 44 12.60 29.39 -17.08
CA PRO A 44 12.24 28.31 -17.98
C PRO A 44 11.68 27.15 -17.14
N VAL A 45 10.40 26.86 -17.33
CA VAL A 45 9.75 25.66 -16.84
C VAL A 45 10.51 24.47 -17.43
N PRO A 46 11.04 23.55 -16.61
CA PRO A 46 11.66 22.35 -17.15
C PRO A 46 10.68 21.64 -18.07
N THR A 47 11.08 21.40 -19.29
CA THR A 47 10.31 20.63 -20.27
C THR A 47 10.17 19.22 -19.73
N GLU A 48 9.01 18.93 -19.16
CA GLU A 48 8.66 17.64 -18.64
C GLU A 48 8.65 16.60 -19.77
N LYS A 49 9.40 15.51 -19.56
CA LYS A 49 9.49 14.36 -20.47
C LYS A 49 8.12 13.67 -20.57
N PRO A 50 7.84 12.85 -21.61
CA PRO A 50 6.52 12.22 -21.86
C PRO A 50 5.94 11.34 -20.72
N GLN A 51 6.60 11.23 -19.59
CA GLN A 51 6.10 10.57 -18.37
C GLN A 51 4.95 11.31 -17.68
N ASP A 52 4.66 12.56 -18.11
CA ASP A 52 3.65 13.41 -17.46
C ASP A 52 2.20 13.08 -17.79
N LYS A 53 1.96 12.06 -18.62
CA LYS A 53 0.60 11.59 -18.93
C LYS A 53 0.07 10.53 -17.96
N VAL A 54 0.95 9.89 -17.18
CA VAL A 54 0.55 8.87 -16.20
C VAL A 54 0.26 9.55 -14.86
N PRO A 55 -0.93 9.34 -14.26
CA PRO A 55 -1.25 9.90 -12.96
C PRO A 55 -0.21 9.56 -11.90
N THR A 56 0.03 10.47 -10.96
CA THR A 56 1.04 10.28 -9.89
C THR A 56 0.76 9.03 -9.07
N GLU A 57 -0.50 8.74 -8.80
CA GLU A 57 -0.91 7.55 -8.07
C GLU A 57 -0.47 6.25 -8.77
N TYR A 58 -0.64 6.16 -10.08
CA TYR A 58 -0.20 5.02 -10.89
C TYR A 58 1.30 4.81 -10.85
N ARG A 59 2.07 5.92 -10.92
CA ARG A 59 3.54 5.87 -10.77
C ARG A 59 3.97 5.43 -9.38
N ASN A 60 3.25 5.86 -8.35
CA ASN A 60 3.51 5.47 -6.97
C ASN A 60 3.19 4.00 -6.75
N ALA A 61 2.06 3.52 -7.27
CA ALA A 61 1.68 2.10 -7.21
C ALA A 61 2.74 1.22 -7.91
N LEU A 62 3.21 1.62 -9.10
CA LEU A 62 4.28 0.91 -9.81
C LEU A 62 5.56 0.82 -8.98
N LYS A 63 6.02 1.95 -8.42
CA LYS A 63 7.22 1.97 -7.57
C LYS A 63 7.08 1.08 -6.33
N LYS A 64 5.89 1.05 -5.73
CA LYS A 64 5.61 0.16 -4.60
C LYS A 64 5.62 -1.32 -5.01
N ALA A 65 5.00 -1.65 -6.15
CA ALA A 65 5.01 -3.00 -6.70
C ALA A 65 6.44 -3.52 -6.94
N GLU A 66 7.29 -2.70 -7.56
CA GLU A 66 8.71 -3.00 -7.77
C GLU A 66 9.42 -3.25 -6.43
N THR A 67 9.21 -2.40 -5.43
CA THR A 67 9.79 -2.56 -4.09
C THR A 67 9.36 -3.87 -3.43
N TYR A 68 8.07 -4.24 -3.52
CA TYR A 68 7.56 -5.50 -2.97
C TYR A 68 8.15 -6.73 -3.67
N SER A 69 8.36 -6.66 -4.98
CA SER A 69 9.02 -7.72 -5.72
C SER A 69 10.50 -7.85 -5.34
N GLU A 70 11.25 -6.75 -5.38
CA GLU A 70 12.70 -6.74 -5.21
C GLU A 70 13.14 -7.02 -3.77
N MET A 71 12.45 -6.46 -2.79
CA MET A 71 12.87 -6.54 -1.39
C MET A 71 12.14 -7.61 -0.59
N MET A 72 10.89 -7.90 -0.94
CA MET A 72 10.05 -8.84 -0.19
C MET A 72 9.78 -10.13 -0.97
N HIS A 73 10.22 -10.21 -2.22
CA HIS A 73 10.06 -11.40 -3.08
C HIS A 73 8.62 -11.89 -3.15
N MET A 74 7.66 -10.95 -3.18
CA MET A 74 6.24 -11.28 -3.21
C MET A 74 5.82 -11.84 -4.58
N SER A 75 4.75 -12.62 -4.60
CA SER A 75 4.11 -13.06 -5.83
C SER A 75 3.36 -11.91 -6.51
N LYS A 76 3.06 -12.07 -7.80
CA LYS A 76 2.26 -11.12 -8.57
C LYS A 76 0.92 -10.82 -7.91
N LYS A 77 0.20 -11.87 -7.45
CA LYS A 77 -1.09 -11.75 -6.78
C LYS A 77 -0.96 -11.12 -5.40
N GLY A 78 0.07 -11.51 -4.64
CA GLY A 78 0.36 -10.93 -3.32
C GLY A 78 0.62 -9.42 -3.40
N ILE A 79 1.37 -8.97 -4.42
CA ILE A 79 1.61 -7.53 -4.64
C ILE A 79 0.31 -6.80 -4.95
N TYR A 80 -0.53 -7.33 -5.87
CA TYR A 80 -1.81 -6.70 -6.18
C TYR A 80 -2.70 -6.56 -4.93
N ASP A 81 -2.82 -7.63 -4.15
CA ASP A 81 -3.60 -7.64 -2.92
C ASP A 81 -3.04 -6.62 -1.90
N GLN A 82 -1.72 -6.54 -1.76
CA GLN A 82 -1.07 -5.57 -0.86
C GLN A 82 -1.28 -4.12 -1.30
N LEU A 83 -1.25 -3.86 -2.61
CA LEU A 83 -1.51 -2.52 -3.15
C LEU A 83 -2.95 -2.07 -2.90
N THR A 84 -3.93 -2.96 -3.01
CA THR A 84 -5.37 -2.64 -2.92
C THR A 84 -5.97 -2.82 -1.52
N SER A 85 -5.27 -3.52 -0.62
CA SER A 85 -5.79 -3.83 0.72
C SER A 85 -6.05 -2.59 1.56
N GLU A 86 -7.16 -2.60 2.32
CA GLU A 86 -7.48 -1.57 3.33
C GLU A 86 -6.43 -1.50 4.46
N ASP A 87 -5.78 -2.63 4.74
CA ASP A 87 -4.69 -2.73 5.72
C ASP A 87 -3.31 -2.55 5.08
N GLY A 88 -3.26 -2.42 3.74
CA GLY A 88 -2.06 -2.23 2.94
C GLY A 88 -1.89 -0.81 2.45
N GLU A 89 -1.63 -0.65 1.13
CA GLU A 89 -1.30 0.65 0.52
C GLU A 89 -2.53 1.46 0.09
N LYS A 90 -3.71 0.85 -0.01
CA LYS A 90 -5.00 1.48 -0.37
C LYS A 90 -5.01 2.20 -1.72
N PHE A 91 -4.24 1.72 -2.68
CA PHE A 91 -4.34 2.22 -4.05
C PHE A 91 -5.65 1.78 -4.70
N ASP A 92 -6.17 2.60 -5.59
CA ASP A 92 -7.29 2.21 -6.43
C ASP A 92 -6.92 0.98 -7.29
N ALA A 93 -7.92 0.11 -7.56
CA ALA A 93 -7.71 -1.12 -8.32
C ALA A 93 -7.08 -0.86 -9.70
N ASP A 94 -7.44 0.24 -10.36
CA ASP A 94 -6.89 0.62 -11.67
C ASP A 94 -5.40 1.01 -11.56
N ALA A 95 -4.99 1.70 -10.49
CA ALA A 95 -3.61 2.05 -10.23
C ALA A 95 -2.77 0.80 -9.90
N ALA A 96 -3.32 -0.12 -9.10
CA ALA A 96 -2.68 -1.39 -8.78
C ALA A 96 -2.54 -2.27 -10.02
N GLN A 97 -3.58 -2.37 -10.86
CA GLN A 97 -3.53 -3.13 -12.11
C GLN A 97 -2.49 -2.54 -13.07
N TYR A 98 -2.45 -1.21 -13.19
CA TYR A 98 -1.41 -0.54 -13.98
C TYR A 98 0.00 -0.91 -13.49
N ALA A 99 0.22 -0.92 -12.18
CA ALA A 99 1.50 -1.30 -11.59
C ALA A 99 1.90 -2.72 -11.98
N ILE A 100 0.98 -3.67 -11.82
CA ILE A 100 1.18 -5.09 -12.16
C ILE A 100 1.48 -5.30 -13.66
N ASP A 101 0.84 -4.52 -14.53
CA ASP A 101 0.99 -4.66 -15.98
C ASP A 101 2.28 -3.98 -16.51
N ASN A 102 2.83 -3.02 -15.78
CA ASN A 102 3.99 -2.24 -16.20
C ASN A 102 5.28 -2.56 -15.42
N MET A 103 5.19 -3.29 -14.31
CA MET A 103 6.38 -3.73 -13.59
C MET A 103 7.10 -4.87 -14.30
N THR A 104 8.40 -4.98 -14.06
CA THR A 104 9.20 -6.12 -14.50
C THR A 104 9.66 -6.91 -13.29
N ALA A 105 9.36 -8.20 -13.25
CA ALA A 105 9.79 -9.09 -12.18
C ALA A 105 10.05 -10.50 -12.70
N ASP A 106 10.99 -11.20 -12.08
CA ASP A 106 11.19 -12.65 -12.25
C ASP A 106 10.45 -13.38 -11.13
N TRP A 107 9.24 -13.84 -11.45
CA TRP A 107 8.37 -14.49 -10.46
C TRP A 107 8.94 -15.83 -9.97
N ASN A 108 9.67 -16.55 -10.82
CA ASN A 108 10.36 -17.77 -10.43
C ASN A 108 11.49 -17.49 -9.44
N ALA A 109 12.26 -16.41 -9.68
CA ALA A 109 13.29 -15.97 -8.75
C ALA A 109 12.70 -15.52 -7.40
N ASN A 110 11.58 -14.81 -7.40
CA ASN A 110 10.89 -14.43 -6.18
C ASN A 110 10.40 -15.65 -5.39
N ALA A 111 9.73 -16.59 -6.06
CA ALA A 111 9.29 -17.85 -5.43
C ALA A 111 10.45 -18.64 -4.83
N LEU A 112 11.57 -18.75 -5.55
CA LEU A 112 12.78 -19.43 -5.06
C LEU A 112 13.39 -18.70 -3.85
N ALA A 113 13.43 -17.38 -3.86
CA ALA A 113 13.93 -16.58 -2.73
C ALA A 113 13.08 -16.83 -1.48
N LYS A 114 11.74 -16.80 -1.61
CA LYS A 114 10.81 -17.15 -0.53
C LYS A 114 10.98 -18.58 -0.04
N ALA A 115 11.10 -19.54 -0.95
CA ALA A 115 11.33 -20.93 -0.61
C ALA A 115 12.61 -21.12 0.22
N LYS A 116 13.71 -20.47 -0.16
CA LYS A 116 14.97 -20.47 0.58
C LYS A 116 14.84 -19.85 1.97
N GLU A 117 14.08 -18.77 2.09
CA GLU A 117 13.79 -18.14 3.37
C GLU A 117 13.05 -19.11 4.31
N TYR A 118 12.00 -19.78 3.84
CA TYR A 118 11.25 -20.77 4.62
C TYR A 118 12.10 -21.99 4.98
N GLN A 119 12.91 -22.47 4.06
CA GLN A 119 13.81 -23.61 4.33
C GLN A 119 14.84 -23.23 5.41
N LYS A 120 15.48 -22.07 5.26
CA LYS A 120 16.58 -21.65 6.13
C LYS A 120 16.10 -21.16 7.51
N THR A 121 15.01 -20.41 7.55
CA THR A 121 14.55 -19.70 8.77
C THR A 121 13.59 -20.56 9.58
N LEU A 122 12.69 -21.29 8.89
CA LEU A 122 11.64 -22.08 9.53
C LEU A 122 11.88 -23.60 9.43
N ALA A 123 12.97 -24.03 8.79
CA ALA A 123 13.32 -25.44 8.59
C ALA A 123 12.16 -26.27 7.99
N MET A 124 11.38 -25.67 7.07
CA MET A 124 10.24 -26.32 6.44
C MET A 124 10.69 -27.38 5.42
N SER A 125 9.90 -28.43 5.27
CA SER A 125 10.09 -29.41 4.19
C SER A 125 9.70 -28.82 2.84
N LYS A 126 10.24 -29.37 1.74
CA LYS A 126 9.91 -28.95 0.36
C LYS A 126 8.38 -28.97 0.10
N SER A 127 7.68 -30.01 0.59
CA SER A 127 6.22 -30.11 0.45
C SER A 127 5.50 -29.00 1.21
N ALA A 128 5.89 -28.73 2.46
CA ALA A 128 5.28 -27.65 3.25
C ALA A 128 5.57 -26.27 2.66
N ILE A 129 6.76 -26.08 2.05
CA ILE A 129 7.11 -24.85 1.33
C ILE A 129 6.21 -24.68 0.11
N TYR A 130 6.01 -25.74 -0.68
CA TYR A 130 5.11 -25.69 -1.84
C TYR A 130 3.69 -25.27 -1.44
N ASP A 131 3.14 -25.89 -0.38
CA ASP A 131 1.82 -25.57 0.14
C ASP A 131 1.75 -24.10 0.61
N GLN A 132 2.79 -23.61 1.29
CA GLN A 132 2.84 -22.22 1.76
C GLN A 132 2.95 -21.23 0.59
N LEU A 133 3.76 -21.54 -0.43
CA LEU A 133 3.91 -20.69 -1.62
C LEU A 133 2.60 -20.57 -2.40
N THR A 134 1.83 -21.66 -2.55
CA THR A 134 0.59 -21.69 -3.34
C THR A 134 -0.65 -21.27 -2.56
N SER A 135 -0.57 -21.22 -1.22
CA SER A 135 -1.72 -20.91 -0.37
C SER A 135 -2.31 -19.53 -0.63
N GLU A 136 -3.64 -19.44 -0.71
CA GLU A 136 -4.37 -18.17 -0.78
C GLU A 136 -4.22 -17.31 0.51
N TYR A 137 -3.86 -17.95 1.61
CA TYR A 137 -3.55 -17.29 2.90
C TYR A 137 -2.04 -17.13 3.12
N GLY A 138 -1.23 -17.66 2.21
CA GLY A 138 0.23 -17.57 2.20
C GLY A 138 0.73 -16.61 1.14
N GLU A 139 1.68 -17.10 0.32
CA GLU A 139 2.38 -16.24 -0.64
C GLU A 139 1.66 -16.06 -1.98
N LYS A 140 0.67 -16.88 -2.32
CA LYS A 140 -0.16 -16.78 -3.53
C LYS A 140 0.61 -16.87 -4.87
N PHE A 141 1.74 -17.59 -4.89
CA PHE A 141 2.42 -17.92 -6.13
C PHE A 141 1.60 -18.92 -6.95
N THR A 142 1.83 -18.95 -8.26
CA THR A 142 1.25 -19.99 -9.10
C THR A 142 1.87 -21.34 -8.79
N ALA A 143 1.18 -22.43 -9.17
CA ALA A 143 1.69 -23.80 -8.98
C ALA A 143 3.02 -24.00 -9.72
N GLU A 144 3.18 -23.41 -10.91
CA GLU A 144 4.38 -23.49 -11.72
C GLU A 144 5.56 -22.77 -11.06
N GLU A 145 5.34 -21.56 -10.52
CA GLU A 145 6.36 -20.79 -9.80
C GLU A 145 6.79 -21.51 -8.51
N ALA A 146 5.84 -22.05 -7.76
CA ALA A 146 6.10 -22.81 -6.54
C ALA A 146 6.85 -24.13 -6.84
N GLN A 147 6.47 -24.83 -7.92
CA GLN A 147 7.16 -26.05 -8.34
C GLN A 147 8.61 -25.74 -8.75
N TYR A 148 8.80 -24.69 -9.56
CA TYR A 148 10.15 -24.22 -9.89
C TYR A 148 10.98 -23.95 -8.63
N ALA A 149 10.38 -23.28 -7.65
CA ALA A 149 11.07 -22.93 -6.41
C ALA A 149 11.53 -24.18 -5.64
N VAL A 150 10.64 -25.17 -5.40
CA VAL A 150 10.99 -26.38 -4.63
C VAL A 150 11.93 -27.33 -5.36
N ASP A 151 11.90 -27.35 -6.70
CA ASP A 151 12.82 -28.14 -7.51
C ASP A 151 14.25 -27.58 -7.47
N ASN A 152 14.40 -26.27 -7.28
CA ASN A 152 15.68 -25.55 -7.21
C ASN A 152 16.15 -25.29 -5.77
N LEU A 153 15.49 -25.84 -4.74
CA LEU A 153 16.00 -25.87 -3.37
C LEU A 153 17.08 -26.94 -3.22
N GLU A 154 18.17 -26.58 -2.56
CA GLU A 154 19.26 -27.48 -2.19
C GLU A 154 18.85 -28.47 -1.07
#